data_6be2b996a85b717b3735ebea3495cfb9
#
_entry.id   6be2b996a85b717b3735ebea3495cfb9
#
_cell.length_a   1.000
_cell.length_b   1.000
_cell.length_c   1.000
_cell.angle_alpha   90.00
_cell.angle_beta   90.00
_cell.angle_gamma   90.00
#
_symmetry.space_group_name_H-M   'P 1'
#
loop_
_entity.id
_entity.type
_entity.pdbx_description
1 polymer ?
#
loop_
_entity_poly.entity_id
_entity_poly.type
_entity_poly.pdbx_seq_one_letter_code
_entity_poly.pdbx_strand_id
1 'polypeptide(L)'
;MLHKTLLDSDRAAYERAYGPVGSSGEWLQLVLGHEHFAWLRPFSGLIVRIDEWLAADDRAADEPAALVKEVDRLTVISASTEERALRYRKAIDRSPDAAIAHASVRELIDART
;
A
#
# COMPACT_ATOMS: atom_id res chain seq x y z
N MET A 1 5.57 1.73 -6.93
CA MET A 1 4.54 1.40 -7.94
C MET A 1 3.23 0.94 -7.31
N LEU A 2 3.24 -0.13 -6.50
CA LEU A 2 2.01 -0.65 -5.91
C LEU A 2 1.29 0.38 -5.05
N HIS A 3 2.00 1.08 -4.17
CA HIS A 3 1.40 2.10 -3.29
C HIS A 3 0.73 3.20 -4.10
N LYS A 4 1.40 3.69 -5.15
CA LYS A 4 0.83 4.71 -6.03
C LYS A 4 -0.42 4.23 -6.74
N THR A 5 -0.40 3.00 -7.28
CA THR A 5 -1.57 2.46 -7.98
C THR A 5 -2.75 2.24 -7.04
N LEU A 6 -2.49 1.83 -5.79
CA LEU A 6 -3.52 1.70 -4.77
C LEU A 6 -4.11 3.06 -4.40
N LEU A 7 -3.27 4.08 -4.22
CA LEU A 7 -3.72 5.44 -3.93
C LEU A 7 -4.56 6.00 -5.08
N ASP A 8 -4.11 5.84 -6.31
CA ASP A 8 -4.84 6.35 -7.48
C ASP A 8 -6.20 5.66 -7.63
N SER A 9 -6.25 4.36 -7.44
CA SER A 9 -7.50 3.60 -7.48
C SER A 9 -8.46 4.03 -6.39
N ASP A 10 -7.95 4.23 -5.17
CA ASP A 10 -8.76 4.62 -4.02
C ASP A 10 -9.24 6.06 -4.14
N ARG A 11 -8.41 6.94 -4.71
CA ARG A 11 -8.82 8.31 -5.02
C ARG A 11 -10.01 8.32 -5.99
N ALA A 12 -9.95 7.51 -7.04
CA ALA A 12 -11.04 7.43 -8.01
C ALA A 12 -12.33 6.93 -7.34
N ALA A 13 -12.24 5.96 -6.44
CA ALA A 13 -13.39 5.49 -5.68
C ALA A 13 -13.94 6.56 -4.75
N TYR A 14 -13.06 7.31 -4.08
CA TYR A 14 -13.45 8.42 -3.21
C TYR A 14 -14.20 9.50 -4.01
N GLU A 15 -13.65 9.90 -5.17
CA GLU A 15 -14.26 10.94 -6.00
C GLU A 15 -15.62 10.53 -6.53
N ARG A 16 -15.83 9.25 -6.82
CA ARG A 16 -17.15 8.74 -7.21
C ARG A 16 -18.18 8.85 -6.10
N ALA A 17 -17.75 8.67 -4.86
CA ALA A 17 -18.64 8.70 -3.70
C ALA A 17 -18.89 10.11 -3.16
N TYR A 18 -17.87 10.98 -3.17
CA TYR A 18 -17.89 12.26 -2.48
C TYR A 18 -17.63 13.47 -3.39
N GLY A 19 -17.28 13.24 -4.65
CA GLY A 19 -16.98 14.31 -5.59
C GLY A 19 -15.48 14.59 -5.73
N PRO A 20 -15.11 15.46 -6.69
CA PRO A 20 -13.71 15.71 -7.01
C PRO A 20 -12.93 16.30 -5.85
N VAL A 21 -11.66 15.93 -5.76
CA VAL A 21 -10.72 16.54 -4.81
C VAL A 21 -10.26 17.88 -5.39
N GLY A 22 -10.32 18.96 -4.58
CA GLY A 22 -10.12 20.31 -5.07
C GLY A 22 -8.66 20.72 -5.28
N SER A 23 -7.74 20.21 -4.47
CA SER A 23 -6.34 20.63 -4.53
C SER A 23 -5.41 19.54 -4.00
N SER A 24 -4.11 19.70 -4.27
CA SER A 24 -3.08 18.80 -3.72
C SER A 24 -3.05 18.81 -2.19
N GLY A 25 -3.28 19.98 -1.57
CA GLY A 25 -3.35 20.10 -0.11
C GLY A 25 -4.54 19.35 0.48
N GLU A 26 -5.70 19.47 -0.14
CA GLU A 26 -6.88 18.71 0.28
C GLU A 26 -6.65 17.22 0.12
N TRP A 27 -6.05 16.81 -0.98
CA TRP A 27 -5.72 15.41 -1.24
C TRP A 27 -4.83 14.84 -0.15
N LEU A 28 -3.77 15.56 0.20
CA LEU A 28 -2.87 15.14 1.28
C LEU A 28 -3.59 15.00 2.61
N GLN A 29 -4.44 15.95 2.96
CA GLN A 29 -5.22 15.89 4.20
C GLN A 29 -6.15 14.69 4.25
N LEU A 30 -6.79 14.36 3.13
CA LEU A 30 -7.66 13.19 3.02
C LEU A 30 -6.88 11.90 3.23
N VAL A 31 -5.74 11.75 2.56
CA VAL A 31 -4.90 10.55 2.69
C VAL A 31 -4.42 10.36 4.12
N LEU A 32 -4.05 11.46 4.80
CA LEU A 32 -3.53 11.39 6.15
C LEU A 32 -4.62 11.20 7.22
N GLY A 33 -5.82 11.69 7.00
CA GLY A 33 -6.82 11.76 8.05
C GLY A 33 -8.18 11.11 7.79
N HIS A 34 -8.58 10.92 6.54
CA HIS A 34 -9.92 10.40 6.24
C HIS A 34 -9.97 8.87 6.36
N GLU A 35 -11.05 8.36 6.93
CA GLU A 35 -11.23 6.91 7.16
C GLU A 35 -11.21 6.09 5.88
N HIS A 36 -11.64 6.66 4.75
CA HIS A 36 -11.62 5.98 3.46
C HIS A 36 -10.22 5.47 3.10
N PHE A 37 -9.18 6.22 3.49
CA PHE A 37 -7.78 5.90 3.18
C PHE A 37 -7.04 5.24 4.35
N ALA A 38 -7.72 4.95 5.45
CA ALA A 38 -7.06 4.39 6.64
C ALA A 38 -6.37 3.06 6.37
N TRP A 39 -6.94 2.24 5.52
CA TRP A 39 -6.39 0.91 5.20
C TRP A 39 -5.06 0.98 4.46
N LEU A 40 -4.75 2.12 3.83
CA LEU A 40 -3.49 2.33 3.12
C LEU A 40 -2.35 2.80 4.03
N ARG A 41 -2.64 3.25 5.24
CA ARG A 41 -1.61 3.80 6.15
C ARG A 41 -0.51 2.79 6.51
N PRO A 42 -0.80 1.50 6.73
CA PRO A 42 0.28 0.52 6.94
C PRO A 42 1.24 0.43 5.77
N PHE A 43 0.75 0.56 4.53
CA PHE A 43 1.61 0.59 3.34
C PHE A 43 2.49 1.83 3.31
N SER A 44 1.92 3.00 3.61
CA SER A 44 2.66 4.26 3.65
C SER A 44 3.76 4.22 4.72
N GLY A 45 3.43 3.74 5.90
CA GLY A 45 4.39 3.61 7.00
C GLY A 45 5.52 2.65 6.66
N LEU A 46 5.21 1.55 5.98
CA LEU A 46 6.23 0.59 5.55
C LEU A 46 7.19 1.21 4.52
N ILE A 47 6.68 1.99 3.58
CA ILE A 47 7.51 2.68 2.59
C ILE A 47 8.49 3.64 3.27
N VAL A 48 8.02 4.40 4.26
CA VAL A 48 8.89 5.29 5.04
C VAL A 48 9.99 4.50 5.73
N ARG A 49 9.67 3.37 6.35
CA ARG A 49 10.65 2.51 7.02
C ARG A 49 11.70 1.96 6.03
N ILE A 50 11.27 1.55 4.85
CA ILE A 50 12.18 1.07 3.81
C ILE A 50 13.12 2.20 3.37
N ASP A 51 12.58 3.38 3.11
CA ASP A 51 13.36 4.54 2.69
C ASP A 51 14.38 4.95 3.75
N GLU A 52 13.97 4.96 5.01
CA GLU A 52 14.88 5.25 6.14
C GLU A 52 15.99 4.22 6.24
N TRP A 53 15.66 2.94 6.07
CA TRP A 53 16.67 1.88 6.11
C TRP A 53 17.67 2.01 4.97
N LEU A 54 17.20 2.32 3.75
CA LEU A 54 18.06 2.50 2.59
C LEU A 54 19.00 3.70 2.73
N ALA A 55 18.54 4.76 3.41
CA ALA A 55 19.32 5.97 3.63
C ALA A 55 20.30 5.87 4.81
N ALA A 56 20.16 4.88 5.68
CA ALA A 56 20.98 4.74 6.87
C ALA A 56 22.39 4.26 6.52
N ASP A 57 23.42 4.90 7.12
CA ASP A 57 24.80 4.46 6.99
C ASP A 57 25.08 3.19 7.78
N ASP A 58 24.31 2.96 8.84
CA ASP A 58 24.47 1.86 9.79
C ASP A 58 23.23 0.94 9.69
N ARG A 59 23.24 0.09 8.68
CA ARG A 59 22.11 -0.80 8.41
C ARG A 59 22.20 -2.07 9.24
N ALA A 60 21.12 -2.36 9.99
CA ALA A 60 21.04 -3.61 10.74
C ALA A 60 20.87 -4.79 9.78
N ALA A 61 21.57 -5.89 10.05
CA ALA A 61 21.58 -7.05 9.15
C ALA A 61 20.24 -7.79 9.08
N ASP A 62 19.43 -7.72 10.12
CA ASP A 62 18.14 -8.39 10.23
C ASP A 62 16.96 -7.50 9.83
N GLU A 63 17.17 -6.20 9.65
CA GLU A 63 16.10 -5.26 9.27
C GLU A 63 15.49 -5.58 7.91
N PRO A 64 16.25 -5.95 6.85
CA PRO A 64 15.63 -6.33 5.58
C PRO A 64 14.69 -7.51 5.70
N ALA A 65 15.01 -8.51 6.53
CA ALA A 65 14.12 -9.67 6.73
C ALA A 65 12.80 -9.26 7.37
N ALA A 66 12.84 -8.35 8.35
CA ALA A 66 11.63 -7.82 9.00
C ALA A 66 10.77 -7.02 8.02
N LEU A 67 11.41 -6.21 7.18
CA LEU A 67 10.71 -5.42 6.15
C LEU A 67 10.05 -6.32 5.11
N VAL A 68 10.73 -7.38 4.67
CA VAL A 68 10.19 -8.34 3.70
C VAL A 68 8.99 -9.06 4.29
N LYS A 69 9.05 -9.47 5.56
CA LYS A 69 7.91 -10.10 6.24
C LYS A 69 6.70 -9.17 6.28
N GLU A 70 6.91 -7.89 6.52
CA GLU A 70 5.82 -6.92 6.56
C GLU A 70 5.22 -6.69 5.17
N VAL A 71 6.03 -6.62 4.13
CA VAL A 71 5.55 -6.56 2.75
C VAL A 71 4.71 -7.79 2.43
N ASP A 72 5.17 -8.98 2.79
CA ASP A 72 4.44 -10.21 2.58
C ASP A 72 3.08 -10.18 3.29
N ARG A 73 3.07 -9.78 4.55
CA ARG A 73 1.84 -9.69 5.35
C ARG A 73 0.82 -8.76 4.72
N LEU A 74 1.27 -7.59 4.23
CA LEU A 74 0.37 -6.59 3.65
C LEU A 74 -0.13 -6.95 2.26
N THR A 75 0.60 -7.76 1.51
CA THR A 75 0.27 -8.07 0.11
C THR A 75 -0.32 -9.45 -0.12
N VAL A 76 -0.40 -10.29 0.91
CA VAL A 76 -0.99 -11.62 0.74
C VAL A 76 -2.51 -11.51 0.53
N ILE A 77 -3.01 -12.18 -0.50
CA ILE A 77 -4.46 -12.30 -0.73
C ILE A 77 -4.93 -13.50 0.08
N SER A 78 -5.78 -13.22 1.06
CA SER A 78 -6.25 -14.26 1.97
C SER A 78 -7.76 -14.18 2.15
N ALA A 79 -8.33 -15.18 2.80
CA ALA A 79 -9.74 -15.20 3.17
C ALA A 79 -10.03 -14.40 4.46
N SER A 80 -9.06 -13.63 4.94
CA SER A 80 -9.22 -12.78 6.11
C SER A 80 -10.40 -11.81 5.95
N THR A 81 -11.14 -11.61 7.04
CA THR A 81 -12.24 -10.65 7.10
C THR A 81 -11.80 -9.29 7.65
N GLU A 82 -10.53 -9.09 7.95
CA GLU A 82 -10.01 -7.78 8.36
C GLU A 82 -10.30 -6.75 7.27
N GLU A 83 -10.73 -5.58 7.68
CA GLU A 83 -11.11 -4.52 6.74
C GLU A 83 -9.97 -4.15 5.80
N ARG A 84 -8.74 -4.08 6.30
CA ARG A 84 -7.57 -3.80 5.46
C ARG A 84 -7.42 -4.83 4.34
N ALA A 85 -7.52 -6.12 4.67
CA ALA A 85 -7.38 -7.20 3.70
C ALA A 85 -8.50 -7.17 2.67
N LEU A 86 -9.73 -6.88 3.09
CA LEU A 86 -10.87 -6.75 2.19
C LEU A 86 -10.69 -5.57 1.22
N ARG A 87 -10.23 -4.43 1.73
CA ARG A 87 -9.97 -3.23 0.91
C ARG A 87 -8.84 -3.48 -0.08
N TYR A 88 -7.78 -4.14 0.34
CA TYR A 88 -6.68 -4.48 -0.55
C TYR A 88 -7.16 -5.37 -1.70
N ARG A 89 -7.89 -6.42 -1.38
CA ARG A 89 -8.41 -7.34 -2.39
C ARG A 89 -9.34 -6.63 -3.38
N LYS A 90 -10.22 -5.75 -2.88
CA LYS A 90 -11.10 -4.96 -3.75
C LYS A 90 -10.31 -4.03 -4.67
N ALA A 91 -9.24 -3.41 -4.17
CA ALA A 91 -8.40 -2.54 -4.97
C ALA A 91 -7.71 -3.32 -6.11
N ILE A 92 -7.20 -4.52 -5.82
CA ILE A 92 -6.60 -5.38 -6.82
C ILE A 92 -7.62 -5.79 -7.89
N ASP A 93 -8.83 -6.15 -7.47
CA ASP A 93 -9.90 -6.56 -8.39
C ASP A 93 -10.37 -5.41 -9.28
N ARG A 94 -10.34 -4.19 -8.75
CA ARG A 94 -10.86 -3.01 -9.42
C ARG A 94 -9.88 -2.35 -10.39
N SER A 95 -8.56 -2.50 -10.15
CA SER A 95 -7.53 -1.80 -10.89
C SER A 95 -6.55 -2.77 -11.55
N PRO A 96 -6.50 -2.82 -12.89
CA PRO A 96 -5.50 -3.63 -13.59
C PRO A 96 -4.06 -3.23 -13.25
N ASP A 97 -3.80 -1.95 -13.08
CA ASP A 97 -2.47 -1.46 -12.71
C ASP A 97 -2.05 -1.94 -11.33
N ALA A 98 -2.99 -1.93 -10.37
CA ALA A 98 -2.73 -2.45 -9.04
C ALA A 98 -2.51 -3.96 -9.07
N ALA A 99 -3.27 -4.70 -9.88
CA ALA A 99 -3.10 -6.14 -10.04
C ALA A 99 -1.71 -6.49 -10.60
N ILE A 100 -1.24 -5.75 -11.60
CA ILE A 100 0.09 -5.93 -12.19
C ILE A 100 1.17 -5.64 -11.16
N ALA A 101 1.06 -4.53 -10.45
CA ALA A 101 2.03 -4.15 -9.41
C ALA A 101 2.04 -5.17 -8.26
N HIS A 102 0.88 -5.67 -7.85
CA HIS A 102 0.75 -6.73 -6.85
C HIS A 102 1.48 -7.99 -7.29
N ALA A 103 1.25 -8.44 -8.53
CA ALA A 103 1.91 -9.63 -9.07
C ALA A 103 3.44 -9.48 -9.06
N SER A 104 3.95 -8.31 -9.42
CA SER A 104 5.39 -8.02 -9.41
C SER A 104 5.97 -8.12 -7.99
N VAL A 105 5.27 -7.57 -7.00
CA VAL A 105 5.70 -7.64 -5.60
C VAL A 105 5.70 -9.10 -5.12
N ARG A 106 4.65 -9.87 -5.44
CA ARG A 106 4.57 -11.27 -5.04
C ARG A 106 5.66 -12.12 -5.67
N GLU A 107 6.01 -11.88 -6.93
CA GLU A 107 7.13 -12.58 -7.58
C GLU A 107 8.44 -12.34 -6.83
N LEU A 108 8.71 -11.09 -6.44
CA LEU A 108 9.93 -10.76 -5.70
C LEU A 108 9.97 -11.42 -4.32
N ILE A 109 8.85 -11.45 -3.61
CA ILE A 109 8.74 -12.10 -2.31
C ILE A 109 8.97 -13.61 -2.45
N ASP A 110 8.28 -14.25 -3.40
CA ASP A 110 8.37 -15.70 -3.61
C ASP A 110 9.77 -16.13 -4.03
N ALA A 111 10.48 -15.30 -4.78
CA ALA A 111 11.87 -15.55 -5.19
C ALA A 111 12.85 -15.55 -4.00
N ARG A 112 12.50 -14.89 -2.90
CA ARG A 112 13.35 -14.83 -1.69
C ARG A 112 13.10 -15.99 -0.72
N THR A 113 12.01 -16.68 -0.89
CA THR A 113 11.65 -17.84 -0.05
C THR A 113 11.96 -19.14 -0.74
#